data_8175e116a43c25c90d4581b238275bf1
#
_entry.id   8175e116a43c25c90d4581b238275bf1
#
_cell.length_a   1.000
_cell.length_b   1.000
_cell.length_c   1.000
_cell.angle_alpha   90.00
_cell.angle_beta   90.00
_cell.angle_gamma   90.00
#
_symmetry.space_group_name_H-M   'P 1'
#
loop_
_entity.id
_entity.type
_entity.pdbx_description
1 polymer ?
#
loop_
_entity_poly.entity_id
_entity_poly.type
_entity_poly.pdbx_seq_one_letter_code
_entity_poly.pdbx_strand_id
1 'polypeptide(L)'
;MAEAARDQATTAETGLPFAQSHCEALVREGDPDRYLATLFAPAAARPHLFALYAFSLTVARVREAASNPMAGEIRLQWWRDALQGEARGDVKANPVAAALEEAIKANRLSRQPFVDLIDARVFDLYEDPMPRVNDLEGYCGETASALFRIASLIIGGGAEPGGAAAAGHAGVAYGITGLLRALPWHSRAGQVYLPADVLGRHGVTREDIVTGRGGPGLRGACADLRDLARRHLAAYEAGRPTIAPAARTAFLPMALVEPYLTAMDRTSYDPLNTAVDLPRWRRVWRLWRASRAIR
;
A
#
# COMPACT_ATOMS: atom_id res chain seq x y z
N MET A 1 -7.78 16.40 -43.45
CA MET A 1 -6.52 16.43 -42.66
C MET A 1 -6.70 16.92 -41.22
N ALA A 2 -7.53 17.93 -40.93
CA ALA A 2 -7.76 18.40 -39.52
C ALA A 2 -8.58 17.43 -38.66
N GLU A 3 -9.47 16.63 -39.24
CA GLU A 3 -10.31 15.64 -38.57
C GLU A 3 -9.50 14.39 -38.17
N ALA A 4 -8.59 13.92 -39.02
CA ALA A 4 -7.66 12.84 -38.73
C ALA A 4 -6.63 13.22 -37.62
N ALA A 5 -6.24 14.50 -37.53
CA ALA A 5 -5.37 14.99 -36.48
C ALA A 5 -6.12 15.13 -35.14
N ARG A 6 -7.42 15.45 -35.12
CA ARG A 6 -8.27 15.46 -33.93
C ARG A 6 -8.53 14.05 -33.41
N ASP A 7 -8.78 13.09 -34.31
CA ASP A 7 -9.00 11.68 -33.94
C ASP A 7 -7.72 11.04 -33.34
N GLN A 8 -6.54 11.39 -33.87
CA GLN A 8 -5.26 10.95 -33.31
C GLN A 8 -4.93 11.62 -31.96
N ALA A 9 -5.31 12.88 -31.75
CA ALA A 9 -5.15 13.55 -30.46
C ALA A 9 -6.09 12.96 -29.40
N THR A 10 -7.34 12.64 -29.76
CA THR A 10 -8.34 12.02 -28.87
C THR A 10 -7.95 10.58 -28.51
N THR A 11 -7.34 9.81 -29.45
CA THR A 11 -6.84 8.45 -29.20
C THR A 11 -5.56 8.45 -28.33
N ALA A 12 -4.78 9.52 -28.31
CA ALA A 12 -3.63 9.67 -27.42
C ALA A 12 -4.04 9.95 -25.97
N GLU A 13 -5.22 10.54 -25.74
CA GLU A 13 -5.78 10.79 -24.41
C GLU A 13 -6.59 9.61 -23.83
N THR A 14 -6.83 8.53 -24.59
CA THR A 14 -7.68 7.39 -24.20
C THR A 14 -7.09 6.02 -24.50
N GLY A 15 -5.77 5.87 -24.54
CA GLY A 15 -5.11 4.59 -24.82
C GLY A 15 -4.37 4.02 -23.61
N LEU A 16 -3.86 2.79 -23.75
CA LEU A 16 -3.02 2.14 -22.74
C LEU A 16 -1.82 3.00 -22.31
N PRO A 17 -1.10 3.71 -23.22
CA PRO A 17 -0.02 4.61 -22.81
C PRO A 17 -0.49 5.75 -21.89
N PHE A 18 -1.67 6.31 -22.13
CA PHE A 18 -2.27 7.31 -21.24
C PHE A 18 -2.59 6.70 -19.88
N ALA A 19 -3.22 5.52 -19.84
CA ALA A 19 -3.56 4.80 -18.62
C ALA A 19 -2.31 4.52 -17.76
N GLN A 20 -1.22 4.09 -18.39
CA GLN A 20 0.06 3.84 -17.72
C GLN A 20 0.69 5.13 -17.16
N SER A 21 0.71 6.21 -17.95
CA SER A 21 1.20 7.52 -17.50
C SER A 21 0.37 8.08 -16.35
N HIS A 22 -0.95 7.90 -16.40
CA HIS A 22 -1.86 8.28 -15.32
C HIS A 22 -1.54 7.52 -14.02
N CYS A 23 -1.36 6.19 -14.09
CA CYS A 23 -0.97 5.37 -12.94
C CYS A 23 0.37 5.81 -12.35
N GLU A 24 1.37 6.09 -13.19
CA GLU A 24 2.67 6.60 -12.73
C GLU A 24 2.51 7.93 -11.99
N ALA A 25 1.72 8.87 -12.51
CA ALA A 25 1.47 10.16 -11.90
C ALA A 25 0.78 10.01 -10.53
N LEU A 26 -0.26 9.16 -10.43
CA LEU A 26 -0.96 8.87 -9.18
C LEU A 26 -0.01 8.30 -8.11
N VAL A 27 0.85 7.36 -8.49
CA VAL A 27 1.79 6.74 -7.54
C VAL A 27 2.87 7.73 -7.13
N ARG A 28 3.38 8.55 -8.05
CA ARG A 28 4.38 9.59 -7.75
C ARG A 28 3.88 10.59 -6.72
N GLU A 29 2.60 10.96 -6.80
CA GLU A 29 1.96 11.91 -5.88
C GLU A 29 1.53 11.24 -4.57
N GLY A 30 0.88 10.05 -4.65
CA GLY A 30 0.22 9.40 -3.52
C GLY A 30 1.09 8.45 -2.73
N ASP A 31 2.14 7.86 -3.33
CA ASP A 31 3.09 6.96 -2.66
C ASP A 31 4.52 7.16 -3.20
N PRO A 32 5.19 8.24 -2.77
CA PRO A 32 6.55 8.54 -3.21
C PRO A 32 7.57 7.45 -2.91
N ASP A 33 7.36 6.64 -1.86
CA ASP A 33 8.28 5.57 -1.47
C ASP A 33 8.23 4.42 -2.48
N ARG A 34 7.02 3.95 -2.84
CA ARG A 34 6.84 2.95 -3.88
C ARG A 34 7.16 3.47 -5.27
N TYR A 35 6.88 4.74 -5.55
CA TYR A 35 7.30 5.38 -6.80
C TYR A 35 8.82 5.29 -6.98
N LEU A 36 9.58 5.79 -6.00
CA LEU A 36 11.04 5.79 -6.05
C LEU A 36 11.62 4.36 -6.12
N ALA A 37 11.04 3.41 -5.37
CA ALA A 37 11.45 2.01 -5.41
C ALA A 37 11.22 1.37 -6.80
N THR A 38 10.09 1.69 -7.45
CA THR A 38 9.73 1.17 -8.78
C THR A 38 10.73 1.60 -9.85
N LEU A 39 11.39 2.76 -9.70
CA LEU A 39 12.40 3.22 -10.67
C LEU A 39 13.64 2.29 -10.73
N PHE A 40 13.87 1.46 -9.73
CA PHE A 40 14.92 0.44 -9.72
C PHE A 40 14.51 -0.90 -10.34
N ALA A 41 13.22 -1.09 -10.60
CA ALA A 41 12.70 -2.30 -11.25
C ALA A 41 13.07 -2.34 -12.74
N PRO A 42 13.07 -3.54 -13.37
CA PRO A 42 13.23 -3.69 -14.81
C PRO A 42 12.23 -2.80 -15.57
N ALA A 43 12.69 -2.15 -16.65
CA ALA A 43 11.88 -1.17 -17.38
C ALA A 43 10.51 -1.73 -17.82
N ALA A 44 10.48 -2.98 -18.29
CA ALA A 44 9.25 -3.65 -18.71
C ALA A 44 8.25 -3.90 -17.57
N ALA A 45 8.72 -4.04 -16.33
CA ALA A 45 7.84 -4.27 -15.18
C ALA A 45 7.24 -2.97 -14.60
N ARG A 46 7.87 -1.80 -14.83
CA ARG A 46 7.48 -0.54 -14.19
C ARG A 46 6.03 -0.13 -14.45
N PRO A 47 5.51 -0.16 -15.70
CA PRO A 47 4.12 0.20 -15.96
C PRO A 47 3.13 -0.68 -15.19
N HIS A 48 3.40 -1.98 -15.07
CA HIS A 48 2.57 -2.92 -14.35
C HIS A 48 2.63 -2.72 -12.83
N LEU A 49 3.80 -2.36 -12.28
CA LEU A 49 3.95 -1.98 -10.88
C LEU A 49 3.21 -0.68 -10.56
N PHE A 50 3.29 0.33 -11.44
CA PHE A 50 2.51 1.55 -11.27
C PHE A 50 1.02 1.30 -11.33
N ALA A 51 0.54 0.42 -12.22
CA ALA A 51 -0.86 0.00 -12.26
C ALA A 51 -1.31 -0.68 -10.95
N LEU A 52 -0.51 -1.60 -10.41
CA LEU A 52 -0.75 -2.25 -9.12
C LEU A 52 -0.87 -1.24 -7.98
N TYR A 53 0.09 -0.32 -7.87
CA TYR A 53 0.13 0.66 -6.78
C TYR A 53 -0.93 1.74 -6.94
N ALA A 54 -1.26 2.17 -8.18
CA ALA A 54 -2.36 3.09 -8.45
C ALA A 54 -3.70 2.48 -8.06
N PHE A 55 -3.93 1.19 -8.38
CA PHE A 55 -5.10 0.45 -7.92
C PHE A 55 -5.19 0.46 -6.39
N SER A 56 -4.11 0.06 -5.70
CA SER A 56 -4.07 0.06 -4.23
C SER A 56 -4.37 1.43 -3.62
N LEU A 57 -3.81 2.51 -4.18
CA LEU A 57 -4.09 3.88 -3.75
C LEU A 57 -5.54 4.27 -3.98
N THR A 58 -6.10 3.93 -5.14
CA THR A 58 -7.49 4.26 -5.49
C THR A 58 -8.47 3.58 -4.54
N VAL A 59 -8.25 2.30 -4.25
CA VAL A 59 -9.10 1.53 -3.33
C VAL A 59 -8.96 2.03 -1.89
N ALA A 60 -7.73 2.34 -1.43
CA ALA A 60 -7.48 2.87 -0.10
C ALA A 60 -8.14 4.24 0.15
N ARG A 61 -8.32 5.04 -0.90
CA ARG A 61 -8.93 6.38 -0.83
C ARG A 61 -10.45 6.39 -1.03
N VAL A 62 -11.09 5.22 -1.15
CA VAL A 62 -12.54 5.15 -1.39
C VAL A 62 -13.31 5.84 -0.27
N ARG A 63 -12.90 5.70 1.01
CA ARG A 63 -13.54 6.40 2.13
C ARG A 63 -13.49 7.92 1.97
N GLU A 64 -12.33 8.47 1.59
CA GLU A 64 -12.13 9.92 1.43
C GLU A 64 -12.97 10.48 0.26
N ALA A 65 -13.21 9.65 -0.76
CA ALA A 65 -13.93 10.01 -1.96
C ALA A 65 -15.44 9.73 -1.86
N ALA A 66 -15.91 9.03 -0.82
CA ALA A 66 -17.29 8.66 -0.62
C ALA A 66 -17.97 9.57 0.41
N SER A 67 -19.22 9.96 0.17
CA SER A 67 -20.00 10.79 1.09
C SER A 67 -20.49 10.05 2.33
N ASN A 68 -20.57 8.72 2.26
CA ASN A 68 -21.00 7.83 3.34
C ASN A 68 -20.49 6.40 3.07
N PRO A 69 -20.56 5.48 4.07
CA PRO A 69 -20.08 4.10 3.92
C PRO A 69 -20.73 3.34 2.74
N MET A 70 -22.04 3.47 2.55
CA MET A 70 -22.75 2.79 1.46
C MET A 70 -22.25 3.23 0.07
N ALA A 71 -21.98 4.51 -0.14
CA ALA A 71 -21.38 5.01 -1.38
C ALA A 71 -19.96 4.46 -1.57
N GLY A 72 -19.22 4.25 -0.48
CA GLY A 72 -17.94 3.57 -0.48
C GLY A 72 -18.06 2.10 -0.91
N GLU A 73 -19.00 1.36 -0.33
CA GLU A 73 -19.24 -0.04 -0.72
C GLU A 73 -19.61 -0.19 -2.19
N ILE A 74 -20.45 0.69 -2.74
CA ILE A 74 -20.80 0.69 -4.17
C ILE A 74 -19.53 0.87 -5.04
N ARG A 75 -18.61 1.74 -4.63
CA ARG A 75 -17.34 1.94 -5.36
C ARG A 75 -16.43 0.73 -5.25
N LEU A 76 -16.33 0.10 -4.08
CA LEU A 76 -15.57 -1.14 -3.88
C LEU A 76 -16.20 -2.29 -4.67
N GLN A 77 -17.53 -2.39 -4.71
CA GLN A 77 -18.24 -3.38 -5.50
C GLN A 77 -17.95 -3.22 -7.00
N TRP A 78 -17.95 -1.97 -7.51
CA TRP A 78 -17.57 -1.74 -8.91
C TRP A 78 -16.16 -2.28 -9.24
N TRP A 79 -15.20 -2.14 -8.32
CA TRP A 79 -13.86 -2.71 -8.50
C TRP A 79 -13.87 -4.24 -8.51
N ARG A 80 -14.69 -4.90 -7.65
CA ARG A 80 -14.87 -6.36 -7.69
C ARG A 80 -15.45 -6.80 -9.03
N ASP A 81 -16.54 -6.17 -9.44
CA ASP A 81 -17.21 -6.47 -10.71
C ASP A 81 -16.25 -6.26 -11.90
N ALA A 82 -15.44 -5.20 -11.89
CA ALA A 82 -14.43 -4.94 -12.92
C ALA A 82 -13.37 -6.05 -13.00
N LEU A 83 -12.90 -6.52 -11.84
CA LEU A 83 -11.95 -7.63 -11.78
C LEU A 83 -12.55 -8.97 -12.21
N GLN A 84 -13.84 -9.21 -11.95
CA GLN A 84 -14.55 -10.44 -12.31
C GLN A 84 -15.07 -10.40 -13.76
N GLY A 85 -15.03 -9.25 -14.42
CA GLY A 85 -15.57 -9.07 -15.78
C GLY A 85 -17.07 -8.87 -15.81
N GLU A 86 -17.67 -8.49 -14.68
CA GLU A 86 -19.11 -8.32 -14.48
C GLU A 86 -19.54 -6.84 -14.41
N ALA A 87 -18.56 -5.92 -14.39
CA ALA A 87 -18.86 -4.48 -14.28
C ALA A 87 -19.66 -3.98 -15.47
N ARG A 88 -20.66 -3.15 -15.17
CA ARG A 88 -21.46 -2.45 -16.18
C ARG A 88 -20.71 -1.23 -16.72
N GLY A 89 -20.88 -0.96 -18.01
CA GLY A 89 -20.27 0.17 -18.70
C GLY A 89 -18.86 -0.11 -19.22
N ASP A 90 -18.18 0.92 -19.68
CA ASP A 90 -16.82 0.81 -20.21
C ASP A 90 -15.78 0.87 -19.10
N VAL A 91 -15.38 -0.30 -18.59
CA VAL A 91 -14.33 -0.43 -17.57
C VAL A 91 -13.00 0.19 -18.05
N LYS A 92 -12.74 0.15 -19.37
CA LYS A 92 -11.52 0.71 -19.95
C LYS A 92 -11.49 2.24 -19.96
N ALA A 93 -12.63 2.90 -19.78
CA ALA A 93 -12.68 4.34 -19.57
C ALA A 93 -12.04 4.76 -18.24
N ASN A 94 -11.92 3.85 -17.27
CA ASN A 94 -11.14 4.09 -16.06
C ASN A 94 -9.66 3.72 -16.32
N PRO A 95 -8.73 4.70 -16.33
CA PRO A 95 -7.34 4.45 -16.70
C PRO A 95 -6.62 3.49 -15.74
N VAL A 96 -6.97 3.50 -14.44
CA VAL A 96 -6.36 2.58 -13.47
C VAL A 96 -6.84 1.15 -13.73
N ALA A 97 -8.13 0.96 -14.01
CA ALA A 97 -8.68 -0.36 -14.32
C ALA A 97 -8.11 -0.92 -15.65
N ALA A 98 -7.98 -0.07 -16.67
CA ALA A 98 -7.40 -0.45 -17.95
C ALA A 98 -5.93 -0.91 -17.82
N ALA A 99 -5.11 -0.13 -17.08
CA ALA A 99 -3.71 -0.46 -16.85
C ALA A 99 -3.55 -1.71 -15.97
N LEU A 100 -4.42 -1.89 -14.95
CA LEU A 100 -4.41 -3.06 -14.08
C LEU A 100 -4.79 -4.34 -14.83
N GLU A 101 -5.81 -4.29 -15.67
CA GLU A 101 -6.22 -5.42 -16.50
C GLU A 101 -5.08 -5.88 -17.43
N GLU A 102 -4.36 -4.93 -18.02
CA GLU A 102 -3.17 -5.25 -18.82
C GLU A 102 -2.08 -5.89 -17.97
N ALA A 103 -1.81 -5.36 -16.77
CA ALA A 103 -0.82 -5.94 -15.86
C ALA A 103 -1.17 -7.37 -15.44
N ILE A 104 -2.46 -7.64 -15.16
CA ILE A 104 -2.97 -8.97 -14.82
C ILE A 104 -2.76 -9.95 -15.97
N LYS A 105 -3.12 -9.56 -17.19
CA LYS A 105 -2.99 -10.41 -18.39
C LYS A 105 -1.53 -10.68 -18.74
N ALA A 106 -0.71 -9.63 -18.82
CA ALA A 106 0.68 -9.73 -19.22
C ALA A 106 1.50 -10.63 -18.27
N ASN A 107 1.17 -10.62 -16.97
CA ASN A 107 1.88 -11.38 -15.96
C ASN A 107 1.10 -12.63 -15.49
N ARG A 108 -0.05 -12.96 -16.10
CA ARG A 108 -0.89 -14.12 -15.74
C ARG A 108 -1.24 -14.16 -14.25
N LEU A 109 -1.56 -13.00 -13.66
CA LEU A 109 -1.84 -12.89 -12.23
C LEU A 109 -3.22 -13.46 -11.90
N SER A 110 -3.33 -14.10 -10.73
CA SER A 110 -4.63 -14.41 -10.15
C SER A 110 -5.37 -13.13 -9.77
N ARG A 111 -6.68 -13.07 -10.00
CA ARG A 111 -7.54 -11.95 -9.62
C ARG A 111 -7.91 -11.97 -8.15
N GLN A 112 -7.89 -13.14 -7.51
CA GLN A 112 -8.34 -13.31 -6.13
C GLN A 112 -7.60 -12.39 -5.14
N PRO A 113 -6.26 -12.25 -5.14
CA PRO A 113 -5.58 -11.36 -4.21
C PRO A 113 -5.98 -9.88 -4.34
N PHE A 114 -6.46 -9.44 -5.50
CA PHE A 114 -6.99 -8.09 -5.68
C PHE A 114 -8.39 -7.96 -5.07
N VAL A 115 -9.22 -8.99 -5.19
CA VAL A 115 -10.55 -9.05 -4.57
C VAL A 115 -10.40 -9.07 -3.05
N ASP A 116 -9.52 -9.93 -2.50
CA ASP A 116 -9.24 -10.01 -1.07
C ASP A 116 -8.78 -8.67 -0.50
N LEU A 117 -7.92 -7.93 -1.26
CA LEU A 117 -7.50 -6.58 -0.89
C LEU A 117 -8.69 -5.61 -0.83
N ILE A 118 -9.60 -5.66 -1.80
CA ILE A 118 -10.82 -4.82 -1.80
C ILE A 118 -11.69 -5.16 -0.58
N ASP A 119 -11.84 -6.45 -0.27
CA ASP A 119 -12.65 -6.92 0.87
C ASP A 119 -12.07 -6.44 2.20
N ALA A 120 -10.75 -6.51 2.37
CA ALA A 120 -10.09 -5.96 3.54
C ALA A 120 -10.30 -4.44 3.68
N ARG A 121 -10.42 -3.70 2.57
CA ARG A 121 -10.65 -2.26 2.55
C ARG A 121 -12.09 -1.85 2.90
N VAL A 122 -13.04 -2.78 2.95
CA VAL A 122 -14.37 -2.51 3.50
C VAL A 122 -14.28 -2.03 4.95
N PHE A 123 -13.33 -2.57 5.73
CA PHE A 123 -13.05 -2.11 7.09
C PHE A 123 -12.81 -0.59 7.17
N ASP A 124 -12.16 -0.01 6.18
CA ASP A 124 -11.84 1.43 6.15
C ASP A 124 -13.08 2.33 6.06
N LEU A 125 -14.20 1.81 5.59
CA LEU A 125 -15.45 2.57 5.42
C LEU A 125 -16.18 2.82 6.75
N TYR A 126 -15.91 1.99 7.75
CA TYR A 126 -16.58 2.02 9.04
C TYR A 126 -15.66 2.52 10.16
N GLU A 127 -16.27 2.90 11.28
CA GLU A 127 -15.53 3.37 12.46
C GLU A 127 -15.34 2.28 13.51
N ASP A 128 -15.46 1.03 13.08
CA ASP A 128 -15.29 -0.11 13.98
C ASP A 128 -13.86 -0.18 14.51
N PRO A 129 -13.67 -0.49 15.82
CA PRO A 129 -12.33 -0.65 16.35
C PRO A 129 -11.72 -1.93 15.81
N MET A 130 -10.41 -1.91 15.54
CA MET A 130 -9.64 -3.12 15.29
C MET A 130 -9.50 -3.88 16.63
N PRO A 131 -10.02 -5.11 16.76
CA PRO A 131 -10.13 -5.72 18.11
C PRO A 131 -8.77 -6.13 18.66
N ARG A 132 -7.93 -6.82 17.87
CA ARG A 132 -6.70 -7.47 18.32
C ARG A 132 -5.55 -7.28 17.35
N VAL A 133 -4.33 -7.55 17.84
CA VAL A 133 -3.12 -7.56 17.01
C VAL A 133 -3.25 -8.48 15.81
N ASN A 134 -3.84 -9.68 15.97
CA ASN A 134 -4.01 -10.61 14.85
C ASN A 134 -4.91 -10.04 13.74
N ASP A 135 -5.90 -9.22 14.09
CA ASP A 135 -6.79 -8.58 13.11
C ASP A 135 -6.01 -7.51 12.32
N LEU A 136 -5.11 -6.77 13.00
CA LEU A 136 -4.20 -5.83 12.36
C LEU A 136 -3.21 -6.55 11.43
N GLU A 137 -2.63 -7.66 11.86
CA GLU A 137 -1.73 -8.47 11.03
C GLU A 137 -2.47 -9.04 9.81
N GLY A 138 -3.71 -9.52 9.99
CA GLY A 138 -4.58 -9.96 8.89
C GLY A 138 -4.85 -8.85 7.89
N TYR A 139 -5.28 -7.67 8.36
CA TYR A 139 -5.49 -6.50 7.53
C TYR A 139 -4.23 -6.08 6.74
N CYS A 140 -3.08 -6.06 7.40
CA CYS A 140 -1.80 -5.80 6.73
C CYS A 140 -1.43 -6.92 5.73
N GLY A 141 -1.81 -8.16 6.02
CA GLY A 141 -1.65 -9.31 5.15
C GLY A 141 -2.36 -9.09 3.81
N GLU A 142 -3.65 -8.81 3.86
CA GLU A 142 -4.47 -8.63 2.67
C GLU A 142 -4.18 -7.32 1.93
N THR A 143 -3.74 -6.26 2.62
CA THR A 143 -3.56 -4.95 2.00
C THR A 143 -2.12 -4.64 1.60
N ALA A 144 -1.12 -5.05 2.39
CA ALA A 144 0.28 -4.72 2.15
C ALA A 144 1.10 -5.94 1.71
N SER A 145 0.93 -7.11 2.35
CA SER A 145 1.68 -8.31 1.97
C SER A 145 1.27 -8.81 0.58
N ALA A 146 -0.02 -8.76 0.26
CA ALA A 146 -0.52 -9.08 -1.08
C ALA A 146 0.17 -8.24 -2.15
N LEU A 147 0.40 -6.93 -1.90
CA LEU A 147 1.09 -6.06 -2.85
C LEU A 147 2.55 -6.45 -3.06
N PHE A 148 3.29 -6.81 -2.01
CA PHE A 148 4.66 -7.32 -2.16
C PHE A 148 4.69 -8.62 -2.96
N ARG A 149 3.73 -9.51 -2.70
CA ARG A 149 3.60 -10.77 -3.42
C ARG A 149 3.31 -10.54 -4.90
N ILE A 150 2.31 -9.73 -5.23
CA ILE A 150 1.94 -9.41 -6.61
C ILE A 150 3.09 -8.69 -7.33
N ALA A 151 3.73 -7.71 -6.67
CA ALA A 151 4.88 -6.99 -7.24
C ALA A 151 6.04 -7.95 -7.58
N SER A 152 6.30 -8.94 -6.71
CA SER A 152 7.34 -9.94 -6.98
C SER A 152 7.00 -10.86 -8.16
N LEU A 153 5.72 -11.22 -8.35
CA LEU A 153 5.24 -11.94 -9.52
C LEU A 153 5.39 -11.10 -10.80
N ILE A 154 5.02 -9.81 -10.77
CA ILE A 154 5.18 -8.89 -11.91
C ILE A 154 6.66 -8.80 -12.32
N ILE A 155 7.58 -8.62 -11.38
CA ILE A 155 9.02 -8.55 -11.67
C ILE A 155 9.55 -9.88 -12.22
N GLY A 156 8.98 -11.01 -11.74
CA GLY A 156 9.30 -12.35 -12.22
C GLY A 156 8.62 -12.74 -13.55
N GLY A 157 7.87 -11.85 -14.19
CA GLY A 157 7.13 -12.13 -15.43
C GLY A 157 6.03 -13.19 -15.26
N GLY A 158 5.42 -13.25 -14.06
CA GLY A 158 4.40 -14.23 -13.70
C GLY A 158 4.94 -15.56 -13.14
N ALA A 159 6.27 -15.73 -13.11
CA ALA A 159 6.90 -16.90 -12.49
C ALA A 159 6.84 -16.81 -10.96
N GLU A 160 6.68 -17.97 -10.31
CA GLU A 160 6.65 -18.08 -8.85
C GLU A 160 8.01 -17.68 -8.25
N PRO A 161 8.07 -16.55 -7.48
CA PRO A 161 9.34 -16.02 -6.98
C PRO A 161 9.79 -16.67 -5.67
N GLY A 162 9.02 -17.59 -5.09
CA GLY A 162 9.26 -18.11 -3.74
C GLY A 162 8.99 -17.06 -2.65
N GLY A 163 9.44 -17.36 -1.44
CA GLY A 163 9.46 -16.41 -0.32
C GLY A 163 8.09 -15.91 0.15
N ALA A 164 7.02 -16.69 0.04
CA ALA A 164 5.66 -16.27 0.43
C ALA A 164 5.61 -15.82 1.90
N ALA A 165 6.24 -16.54 2.83
CA ALA A 165 6.32 -16.16 4.24
C ALA A 165 7.09 -14.83 4.42
N ALA A 166 8.21 -14.65 3.71
CA ALA A 166 8.96 -13.40 3.75
C ALA A 166 8.13 -12.21 3.23
N ALA A 167 7.36 -12.41 2.16
CA ALA A 167 6.43 -11.39 1.64
C ALA A 167 5.34 -11.05 2.67
N GLY A 168 4.81 -12.05 3.38
CA GLY A 168 3.88 -11.87 4.49
C GLY A 168 4.46 -10.94 5.56
N HIS A 169 5.61 -11.29 6.09
CA HIS A 169 6.30 -10.48 7.11
C HIS A 169 6.68 -9.07 6.60
N ALA A 170 7.16 -8.95 5.37
CA ALA A 170 7.46 -7.65 4.77
C ALA A 170 6.23 -6.74 4.76
N GLY A 171 5.09 -7.27 4.32
CA GLY A 171 3.86 -6.48 4.25
C GLY A 171 3.34 -6.07 5.61
N VAL A 172 3.37 -6.94 6.61
CA VAL A 172 2.95 -6.59 7.98
C VAL A 172 3.85 -5.50 8.55
N ALA A 173 5.18 -5.63 8.44
CA ALA A 173 6.11 -4.60 8.90
C ALA A 173 5.89 -3.25 8.20
N TYR A 174 5.71 -3.28 6.88
CA TYR A 174 5.46 -2.08 6.08
C TYR A 174 4.10 -1.46 6.39
N GLY A 175 3.05 -2.29 6.49
CA GLY A 175 1.69 -1.87 6.79
C GLY A 175 1.57 -1.18 8.15
N ILE A 176 2.06 -1.83 9.22
CA ILE A 176 2.07 -1.24 10.57
C ILE A 176 2.84 0.09 10.57
N THR A 177 4.02 0.14 9.94
CA THR A 177 4.82 1.37 9.84
C THR A 177 4.03 2.47 9.13
N GLY A 178 3.33 2.15 8.04
CA GLY A 178 2.48 3.07 7.30
C GLY A 178 1.31 3.60 8.14
N LEU A 179 0.62 2.73 8.86
CA LEU A 179 -0.51 3.09 9.73
C LEU A 179 -0.07 4.00 10.89
N LEU A 180 1.09 3.72 11.51
CA LEU A 180 1.65 4.57 12.56
C LEU A 180 2.05 5.95 12.02
N ARG A 181 2.61 6.03 10.82
CA ARG A 181 2.93 7.32 10.16
C ARG A 181 1.69 8.12 9.82
N ALA A 182 0.62 7.45 9.43
CA ALA A 182 -0.64 8.06 9.02
C ALA A 182 -1.58 8.36 10.20
N LEU A 183 -1.23 7.96 11.42
CA LEU A 183 -2.08 8.15 12.60
C LEU A 183 -2.58 9.59 12.81
N PRO A 184 -1.76 10.66 12.59
CA PRO A 184 -2.25 12.04 12.70
C PRO A 184 -3.39 12.39 11.75
N TRP A 185 -3.44 11.77 10.57
CA TRP A 185 -4.51 11.98 9.58
C TRP A 185 -5.71 11.09 9.89
N HIS A 186 -5.47 9.81 10.17
CA HIS A 186 -6.52 8.85 10.50
C HIS A 186 -7.34 9.29 11.72
N SER A 187 -6.68 9.72 12.80
CA SER A 187 -7.36 10.18 14.01
C SER A 187 -8.29 11.38 13.76
N ARG A 188 -7.86 12.34 12.93
CA ARG A 188 -8.68 13.50 12.55
C ARG A 188 -9.86 13.11 11.67
N ALA A 189 -9.74 12.03 10.91
CA ALA A 189 -10.81 11.45 10.10
C ALA A 189 -11.71 10.47 10.91
N GLY A 190 -11.49 10.36 12.24
CA GLY A 190 -12.22 9.44 13.10
C GLY A 190 -11.82 7.97 12.94
N GLN A 191 -10.71 7.66 12.25
CA GLN A 191 -10.24 6.29 12.03
C GLN A 191 -9.13 5.91 13.01
N VAL A 192 -9.22 4.72 13.58
CA VAL A 192 -8.21 4.17 14.48
C VAL A 192 -7.92 2.72 14.10
N TYR A 193 -6.75 2.49 13.54
CA TYR A 193 -6.26 1.15 13.16
C TYR A 193 -5.47 0.47 14.28
N LEU A 194 -5.23 1.17 15.40
CA LEU A 194 -4.52 0.59 16.54
C LEU A 194 -5.43 -0.40 17.25
N PRO A 195 -4.95 -1.64 17.51
CA PRO A 195 -5.78 -2.67 18.12
C PRO A 195 -6.24 -2.30 19.54
N ALA A 196 -7.50 -2.56 19.84
CA ALA A 196 -8.11 -2.24 21.13
C ALA A 196 -7.42 -2.96 22.31
N ASP A 197 -6.94 -4.19 22.10
CA ASP A 197 -6.18 -4.94 23.10
C ASP A 197 -4.82 -4.29 23.42
N VAL A 198 -4.17 -3.68 22.43
CA VAL A 198 -2.94 -2.90 22.63
C VAL A 198 -3.26 -1.60 23.38
N LEU A 199 -4.26 -0.86 22.91
CA LEU A 199 -4.67 0.40 23.54
C LEU A 199 -5.08 0.19 24.99
N GLY A 200 -5.86 -0.87 25.28
CA GLY A 200 -6.33 -1.20 26.63
C GLY A 200 -5.21 -1.48 27.62
N ARG A 201 -4.10 -2.13 27.18
CA ARG A 201 -2.92 -2.33 28.05
C ARG A 201 -2.26 -1.03 28.52
N HIS A 202 -2.42 0.03 27.75
CA HIS A 202 -1.86 1.36 28.02
C HIS A 202 -2.90 2.35 28.56
N GLY A 203 -4.12 1.88 28.87
CA GLY A 203 -5.20 2.71 29.38
C GLY A 203 -5.69 3.78 28.41
N VAL A 204 -5.60 3.53 27.11
CA VAL A 204 -6.02 4.43 26.02
C VAL A 204 -7.27 3.87 25.36
N THR A 205 -8.22 4.74 25.07
CA THR A 205 -9.43 4.41 24.31
C THR A 205 -9.39 4.98 22.91
N ARG A 206 -10.22 4.47 21.99
CA ARG A 206 -10.44 5.07 20.67
C ARG A 206 -10.84 6.54 20.79
N GLU A 207 -11.72 6.85 21.75
CA GLU A 207 -12.21 8.21 22.01
C GLU A 207 -11.07 9.18 22.37
N ASP A 208 -10.08 8.74 23.13
CA ASP A 208 -8.92 9.56 23.46
C ASP A 208 -8.11 9.94 22.21
N ILE A 209 -7.98 9.01 21.26
CA ILE A 209 -7.27 9.23 20.01
C ILE A 209 -8.01 10.23 19.12
N VAL A 210 -9.31 10.02 18.86
CA VAL A 210 -10.08 10.89 17.94
C VAL A 210 -10.35 12.27 18.53
N THR A 211 -10.31 12.42 19.86
CA THR A 211 -10.42 13.72 20.53
C THR A 211 -9.06 14.38 20.79
N GLY A 212 -7.96 13.80 20.31
CA GLY A 212 -6.62 14.36 20.43
C GLY A 212 -5.95 14.17 21.81
N ARG A 213 -6.50 13.32 22.67
CA ARG A 213 -5.97 13.02 24.02
C ARG A 213 -5.03 11.80 23.98
N GLY A 214 -3.87 11.93 23.33
CA GLY A 214 -2.94 10.81 23.18
C GLY A 214 -2.15 10.46 24.45
N GLY A 215 -1.38 11.39 24.94
CA GLY A 215 -0.58 11.26 26.14
C GLY A 215 0.48 10.16 26.13
N PRO A 216 1.05 9.82 27.34
CA PRO A 216 2.06 8.76 27.46
C PRO A 216 1.55 7.37 27.11
N GLY A 217 0.28 7.07 27.40
CA GLY A 217 -0.34 5.78 27.08
C GLY A 217 -0.33 5.49 25.57
N LEU A 218 -0.75 6.45 24.74
CA LEU A 218 -0.71 6.28 23.29
C LEU A 218 0.72 6.12 22.76
N ARG A 219 1.70 6.83 23.34
CA ARG A 219 3.12 6.62 23.00
C ARG A 219 3.57 5.19 23.30
N GLY A 220 3.14 4.63 24.44
CA GLY A 220 3.40 3.24 24.80
C GLY A 220 2.76 2.25 23.83
N ALA A 221 1.49 2.44 23.49
CA ALA A 221 0.80 1.60 22.51
C ALA A 221 1.48 1.65 21.12
N CYS A 222 1.88 2.85 20.67
CA CYS A 222 2.65 2.99 19.43
C CYS A 222 4.05 2.36 19.54
N ALA A 223 4.68 2.33 20.72
CA ALA A 223 5.96 1.64 20.91
C ALA A 223 5.80 0.12 20.75
N ASP A 224 4.78 -0.50 21.37
CA ASP A 224 4.48 -1.92 21.20
C ASP A 224 4.30 -2.29 19.73
N LEU A 225 3.59 -1.44 18.97
CA LEU A 225 3.37 -1.68 17.52
C LEU A 225 4.64 -1.46 16.68
N ARG A 226 5.51 -0.51 17.05
CA ARG A 226 6.83 -0.39 16.40
C ARG A 226 7.69 -1.63 16.66
N ASP A 227 7.64 -2.18 17.87
CA ASP A 227 8.38 -3.41 18.20
C ASP A 227 7.80 -4.61 17.45
N LEU A 228 6.47 -4.67 17.26
CA LEU A 228 5.83 -5.67 16.41
C LEU A 228 6.33 -5.54 14.96
N ALA A 229 6.33 -4.33 14.40
CA ALA A 229 6.82 -4.09 13.05
C ALA A 229 8.30 -4.52 12.88
N ARG A 230 9.16 -4.28 13.89
CA ARG A 230 10.56 -4.74 13.90
C ARG A 230 10.69 -6.26 13.97
N ARG A 231 9.85 -6.95 14.74
CA ARG A 231 9.82 -8.42 14.74
C ARG A 231 9.51 -8.97 13.34
N HIS A 232 8.52 -8.39 12.67
CA HIS A 232 8.20 -8.78 11.30
C HIS A 232 9.30 -8.40 10.31
N LEU A 233 9.95 -7.24 10.48
CA LEU A 233 11.09 -6.84 9.66
C LEU A 233 12.26 -7.84 9.81
N ALA A 234 12.57 -8.27 11.02
CA ALA A 234 13.60 -9.27 11.29
C ALA A 234 13.25 -10.64 10.66
N ALA A 235 11.99 -11.07 10.76
CA ALA A 235 11.51 -12.31 10.13
C ALA A 235 11.56 -12.21 8.58
N TYR A 236 11.23 -11.06 8.00
CA TYR A 236 11.42 -10.80 6.57
C TYR A 236 12.89 -10.93 6.17
N GLU A 237 13.81 -10.28 6.89
CA GLU A 237 15.25 -10.35 6.57
C GLU A 237 15.79 -11.79 6.66
N ALA A 238 15.36 -12.56 7.65
CA ALA A 238 15.71 -13.98 7.78
C ALA A 238 15.16 -14.82 6.60
N GLY A 239 13.94 -14.52 6.16
CA GLY A 239 13.28 -15.21 5.05
C GLY A 239 13.69 -14.71 3.65
N ARG A 240 14.32 -13.54 3.53
CA ARG A 240 14.68 -12.92 2.26
C ARG A 240 15.48 -13.82 1.30
N PRO A 241 16.41 -14.68 1.76
CA PRO A 241 17.11 -15.61 0.88
C PRO A 241 16.21 -16.56 0.09
N THR A 242 15.00 -16.86 0.59
CA THR A 242 14.03 -17.73 -0.10
C THR A 242 13.33 -17.05 -1.30
N ILE A 243 13.49 -15.73 -1.45
CA ILE A 243 12.96 -14.96 -2.57
C ILE A 243 13.96 -15.04 -3.72
N ALA A 244 13.49 -15.37 -4.92
CA ALA A 244 14.31 -15.39 -6.13
C ALA A 244 15.02 -14.03 -6.32
N PRO A 245 16.32 -14.00 -6.62
CA PRO A 245 17.09 -12.75 -6.72
C PRO A 245 16.45 -11.69 -7.61
N ALA A 246 15.94 -12.08 -8.77
CA ALA A 246 15.26 -11.16 -9.69
C ALA A 246 14.05 -10.46 -9.07
N ALA A 247 13.27 -11.15 -8.21
CA ALA A 247 12.07 -10.62 -7.58
C ALA A 247 12.34 -9.75 -6.34
N ARG A 248 13.56 -9.79 -5.77
CA ARG A 248 13.91 -9.02 -4.55
C ARG A 248 13.74 -7.52 -4.72
N THR A 249 13.78 -7.00 -5.94
CA THR A 249 13.56 -5.59 -6.23
C THR A 249 12.16 -5.11 -5.80
N ALA A 250 11.16 -6.00 -5.77
CA ALA A 250 9.82 -5.69 -5.24
C ALA A 250 9.85 -5.24 -3.77
N PHE A 251 10.85 -5.69 -3.02
CA PHE A 251 10.99 -5.45 -1.58
C PHE A 251 11.88 -4.24 -1.24
N LEU A 252 12.31 -3.45 -2.22
CA LEU A 252 13.10 -2.25 -1.97
C LEU A 252 12.46 -1.28 -0.97
N PRO A 253 11.12 -1.08 -0.93
CA PRO A 253 10.50 -0.23 0.08
C PRO A 253 10.80 -0.62 1.52
N MET A 254 11.15 -1.89 1.79
CA MET A 254 11.52 -2.38 3.12
C MET A 254 12.76 -1.68 3.69
N ALA A 255 13.66 -1.15 2.83
CA ALA A 255 14.81 -0.36 3.26
C ALA A 255 14.44 0.96 3.97
N LEU A 256 13.18 1.38 3.89
CA LEU A 256 12.67 2.60 4.52
C LEU A 256 11.94 2.32 5.84
N VAL A 257 11.58 1.06 6.15
CA VAL A 257 10.81 0.70 7.35
C VAL A 257 11.55 1.11 8.62
N GLU A 258 12.75 0.59 8.88
CA GLU A 258 13.51 0.92 10.10
C GLU A 258 13.83 2.41 10.23
N PRO A 259 14.21 3.16 9.16
CA PRO A 259 14.34 4.61 9.24
C PRO A 259 13.10 5.35 9.72
N TYR A 260 11.90 4.92 9.31
CA TYR A 260 10.66 5.51 9.77
C TYR A 260 10.38 5.14 11.23
N LEU A 261 10.57 3.88 11.62
CA LEU A 261 10.42 3.43 13.00
C LEU A 261 11.37 4.19 13.93
N THR A 262 12.65 4.33 13.57
CA THR A 262 13.64 5.11 14.32
C THR A 262 13.25 6.59 14.43
N ALA A 263 12.65 7.17 13.41
CA ALA A 263 12.17 8.55 13.50
C ALA A 263 11.03 8.71 14.51
N MET A 264 10.20 7.67 14.69
CA MET A 264 9.12 7.62 15.67
C MET A 264 9.59 7.25 17.10
N ASP A 265 10.84 6.82 17.29
CA ASP A 265 11.40 6.56 18.64
C ASP A 265 11.87 7.85 19.34
N ARG A 266 11.94 8.96 18.64
CA ARG A 266 12.42 10.21 19.22
C ARG A 266 11.52 10.69 20.35
N THR A 267 12.09 11.24 21.41
CA THR A 267 11.36 11.80 22.54
C THR A 267 10.40 12.93 22.15
N SER A 268 10.73 13.67 21.08
CA SER A 268 9.90 14.73 20.51
C SER A 268 8.75 14.22 19.62
N TYR A 269 8.67 12.90 19.35
CA TYR A 269 7.61 12.34 18.53
C TYR A 269 6.27 12.36 19.29
N ASP A 270 5.28 12.98 18.68
CA ASP A 270 3.88 12.95 19.12
C ASP A 270 3.06 12.17 18.10
N PRO A 271 2.47 11.02 18.48
CA PRO A 271 1.72 10.16 17.55
C PRO A 271 0.55 10.84 16.84
N LEU A 272 -0.07 11.87 17.45
CA LEU A 272 -1.23 12.56 16.87
C LEU A 272 -0.88 13.84 16.10
N ASN A 273 0.31 14.40 16.34
CA ASN A 273 0.66 15.71 15.77
C ASN A 273 1.93 15.71 14.93
N THR A 274 2.78 14.67 15.03
CA THR A 274 4.03 14.62 14.29
C THR A 274 3.87 13.84 12.99
N ALA A 275 3.93 14.53 11.85
CA ALA A 275 4.06 13.88 10.55
C ALA A 275 5.50 13.36 10.38
N VAL A 276 5.64 12.03 10.35
CA VAL A 276 6.95 11.40 10.15
C VAL A 276 7.21 11.21 8.68
N ASP A 277 8.20 11.93 8.16
CA ASP A 277 8.70 11.77 6.80
C ASP A 277 10.23 11.75 6.74
N LEU A 278 10.77 11.12 5.70
CA LEU A 278 12.19 11.07 5.42
C LEU A 278 12.51 12.06 4.29
N PRO A 279 13.56 12.89 4.41
CA PRO A 279 14.00 13.72 3.30
C PRO A 279 14.19 12.90 2.02
N ARG A 280 13.76 13.45 0.87
CA ARG A 280 13.77 12.74 -0.42
C ARG A 280 15.15 12.16 -0.75
N TRP A 281 16.24 12.90 -0.50
CA TRP A 281 17.59 12.41 -0.75
C TRP A 281 17.95 11.19 0.10
N ARG A 282 17.48 11.11 1.38
CA ARG A 282 17.69 9.94 2.24
C ARG A 282 16.94 8.73 1.72
N ARG A 283 15.70 8.91 1.25
CA ARG A 283 14.91 7.83 0.61
C ARG A 283 15.66 7.27 -0.60
N VAL A 284 16.04 8.14 -1.54
CA VAL A 284 16.77 7.76 -2.76
C VAL A 284 18.09 7.04 -2.42
N TRP A 285 18.88 7.58 -1.48
CA TRP A 285 20.14 6.97 -1.09
C TRP A 285 19.96 5.57 -0.47
N ARG A 286 18.96 5.39 0.42
CA ARG A 286 18.67 4.09 1.02
C ARG A 286 18.20 3.07 0.01
N LEU A 287 17.29 3.44 -0.87
CA LEU A 287 16.80 2.56 -1.94
C LEU A 287 17.95 2.18 -2.89
N TRP A 288 18.78 3.15 -3.27
CA TRP A 288 19.96 2.89 -4.09
C TRP A 288 20.93 1.91 -3.41
N ARG A 289 21.27 2.14 -2.14
CA ARG A 289 22.13 1.23 -1.37
C ARG A 289 21.52 -0.17 -1.29
N ALA A 290 20.24 -0.29 -0.99
CA ALA A 290 19.53 -1.56 -0.93
C ALA A 290 19.51 -2.26 -2.29
N SER A 291 19.32 -1.53 -3.40
CA SER A 291 19.34 -2.09 -4.76
C SER A 291 20.69 -2.70 -5.13
N ARG A 292 21.79 -2.19 -4.56
CA ARG A 292 23.14 -2.77 -4.75
C ARG A 292 23.32 -4.06 -3.97
N ALA A 293 22.68 -4.21 -2.82
CA ALA A 293 22.76 -5.41 -1.98
C ALA A 293 21.85 -6.56 -2.48
N ILE A 294 20.98 -6.30 -3.44
CA ILE A 294 20.06 -7.28 -4.03
C ILE A 294 20.73 -8.00 -5.23
N ARG A 295 21.65 -7.33 -5.90
CA ARG A 295 22.45 -7.88 -7.02
C ARG A 295 23.54 -8.80 -6.51
#